data_bd5fc3cf6300db2738a9446d742b4740
#
_entry.id   bd5fc3cf6300db2738a9446d742b4740
#
_cell.length_a   1.000
_cell.length_b   1.000
_cell.length_c   1.000
_cell.angle_alpha   90.00
_cell.angle_beta   90.00
_cell.angle_gamma   90.00
#
_symmetry.space_group_name_H-M   'P 1'
#
loop_
_entity.id
_entity.type
_entity.pdbx_description
1 polymer ?
#
loop_
_entity_poly.entity_id
_entity_poly.type
_entity_poly.pdbx_seq_one_letter_code
_entity_poly.pdbx_strand_id
1 'polypeptide(L)'
;MTESEYDTRVGRHESFLMAQDGQFLGTLTSNKYQFDSIMNPYGRYGSKYSSTSIFNQYGRYGGRFAQYSPFNPYTRTPPKIIFKGNCIGLLTLNKNITHRLNPEDLFCWMRNKKL
;
A
#
# COMPACT_ATOMS: atom_id res chain seq x y z
N MET A 1 11.12 -5.61 3.75
CA MET A 1 11.19 -5.02 5.12
C MET A 1 11.49 -6.13 6.11
N THR A 2 12.43 -5.91 6.99
CA THR A 2 12.73 -6.87 8.06
C THR A 2 11.67 -6.78 9.17
N GLU A 3 11.60 -7.81 9.99
CA GLU A 3 10.72 -7.83 11.17
C GLU A 3 11.05 -6.66 12.10
N SER A 4 12.34 -6.35 12.26
CA SER A 4 12.80 -5.23 13.08
C SER A 4 12.32 -3.88 12.54
N GLU A 5 12.36 -3.69 11.23
CA GLU A 5 11.83 -2.46 10.61
C GLU A 5 10.33 -2.35 10.79
N TYR A 6 9.61 -3.47 10.65
CA TYR A 6 8.18 -3.52 10.87
C TYR A 6 7.83 -3.11 12.31
N ASP A 7 8.51 -3.72 13.28
CA ASP A 7 8.28 -3.42 14.70
C ASP A 7 8.58 -1.96 15.02
N THR A 8 9.62 -1.39 14.41
CA THR A 8 9.98 0.01 14.61
C THR A 8 8.87 0.93 14.06
N ARG A 9 8.38 0.66 12.85
CA ARG A 9 7.32 1.46 12.25
C ARG A 9 6.01 1.37 13.01
N VAL A 10 5.65 0.17 13.45
CA VAL A 10 4.45 -0.06 14.26
C VAL A 10 4.58 0.64 15.60
N GLY A 11 5.75 0.55 16.24
CA GLY A 11 6.03 1.22 17.51
C GLY A 11 5.96 2.74 17.43
N ARG A 12 6.21 3.31 16.25
CA ARG A 12 6.09 4.75 15.99
C ARG A 12 4.68 5.15 15.55
N HIS A 13 3.74 4.21 15.52
CA HIS A 13 2.36 4.43 15.08
C HIS A 13 2.28 4.97 13.65
N GLU A 14 3.18 4.52 12.77
CA GLU A 14 3.18 4.92 11.36
C GLU A 14 2.02 4.30 10.60
N SER A 15 1.63 4.97 9.52
CA SER A 15 0.60 4.50 8.60
C SER A 15 1.24 4.20 7.25
N PHE A 16 1.11 2.96 6.78
CA PHE A 16 1.78 2.53 5.56
C PHE A 16 1.12 1.31 4.95
N LEU A 17 1.49 1.01 3.71
CA LEU A 17 1.12 -0.23 3.03
C LEU A 17 2.28 -1.19 3.09
N MET A 18 1.98 -2.47 3.27
CA MET A 18 2.97 -3.54 3.25
C MET A 18 2.45 -4.73 2.46
N ALA A 19 3.24 -5.21 1.52
CA ALA A 19 2.91 -6.44 0.79
C ALA A 19 3.01 -7.64 1.73
N GLN A 20 2.27 -8.71 1.41
CA GLN A 20 2.30 -9.91 2.25
C GLN A 20 3.62 -10.68 2.17
N ASP A 21 4.48 -10.34 1.22
CA ASP A 21 5.86 -10.85 1.19
C ASP A 21 6.83 -10.04 2.05
N GLY A 22 6.31 -9.02 2.76
CA GLY A 22 7.11 -8.18 3.66
C GLY A 22 7.64 -6.91 3.05
N GLN A 23 7.38 -6.62 1.77
CA GLN A 23 7.88 -5.40 1.13
C GLN A 23 7.10 -4.17 1.58
N PHE A 24 7.81 -3.14 2.04
CA PHE A 24 7.23 -1.84 2.32
C PHE A 24 6.77 -1.20 1.01
N LEU A 25 5.53 -0.72 0.96
CA LEU A 25 4.93 -0.19 -0.25
C LEU A 25 4.59 1.30 -0.19
N GLY A 26 5.02 1.98 0.85
CA GLY A 26 4.89 3.42 0.96
C GLY A 26 4.06 3.89 2.14
N THR A 27 4.27 5.14 2.50
CA THR A 27 3.56 5.80 3.61
C THR A 27 2.21 6.31 3.14
N LEU A 28 1.20 6.16 3.99
CA LEU A 28 -0.16 6.65 3.72
C LEU A 28 -0.24 8.14 4.01
N THR A 29 0.27 8.94 3.10
CA THR A 29 0.17 10.39 3.16
C THR A 29 -0.16 10.93 1.78
N SER A 30 -0.96 11.98 1.72
CA SER A 30 -1.29 12.66 0.48
C SER A 30 -0.21 13.64 0.05
N ASN A 31 0.85 13.81 0.86
CA ASN A 31 1.97 14.69 0.53
C ASN A 31 2.78 14.10 -0.63
N LYS A 32 2.57 14.64 -1.83
CA LYS A 32 3.22 14.15 -3.03
C LYS A 32 4.71 14.49 -3.13
N TYR A 33 5.23 15.23 -2.17
CA TYR A 33 6.66 15.61 -2.12
C TYR A 33 7.45 14.77 -1.11
N GLN A 34 6.77 13.97 -0.27
CA GLN A 34 7.45 13.10 0.68
C GLN A 34 8.05 11.90 -0.05
N PHE A 35 9.32 11.59 0.20
CA PHE A 35 10.06 10.60 -0.60
C PHE A 35 9.46 9.18 -0.53
N ASP A 36 8.83 8.82 0.60
CA ASP A 36 8.26 7.48 0.78
C ASP A 36 6.73 7.44 0.68
N SER A 37 6.12 8.53 0.19
CA SER A 37 4.67 8.60 0.02
C SER A 37 4.20 7.76 -1.16
N ILE A 38 3.07 7.07 -0.98
CA ILE A 38 2.42 6.38 -2.10
C ILE A 38 1.87 7.37 -3.13
N MET A 39 1.73 8.65 -2.76
CA MET A 39 1.20 9.69 -3.65
C MET A 39 2.31 10.48 -4.38
N ASN A 40 3.58 10.17 -4.13
CA ASN A 40 4.68 10.85 -4.81
C ASN A 40 4.96 10.16 -6.16
N PRO A 41 4.56 10.78 -7.29
CA PRO A 41 4.70 10.15 -8.61
C PRO A 41 6.17 10.04 -9.09
N TYR A 42 7.10 10.67 -8.38
CA TYR A 42 8.54 10.60 -8.67
C TYR A 42 9.28 9.73 -7.66
N GLY A 43 8.58 9.22 -6.65
CA GLY A 43 9.18 8.44 -5.59
C GLY A 43 9.10 6.94 -5.84
N ARG A 44 9.85 6.20 -5.04
CA ARG A 44 9.96 4.75 -5.15
C ARG A 44 8.61 4.04 -5.01
N TYR A 45 7.67 4.62 -4.28
CA TYR A 45 6.39 3.96 -3.94
C TYR A 45 5.19 4.56 -4.67
N GLY A 46 5.35 5.69 -5.33
CA GLY A 46 4.26 6.34 -6.06
C GLY A 46 4.45 6.39 -7.57
N SER A 47 5.67 6.12 -8.05
CA SER A 47 5.97 6.17 -9.48
C SER A 47 5.37 4.97 -10.21
N LYS A 48 4.75 5.21 -11.36
CA LYS A 48 4.24 4.13 -12.20
C LYS A 48 5.35 3.30 -12.87
N TYR A 49 6.60 3.66 -12.66
CA TYR A 49 7.76 2.95 -13.23
C TYR A 49 8.58 2.20 -12.17
N SER A 50 8.28 2.39 -10.89
CA SER A 50 9.06 1.78 -9.82
C SER A 50 8.62 0.34 -9.55
N SER A 51 9.59 -0.55 -9.33
CA SER A 51 9.31 -1.97 -9.01
C SER A 51 8.62 -2.18 -7.67
N THR A 52 8.65 -1.19 -6.77
CA THR A 52 8.02 -1.27 -5.46
C THR A 52 6.77 -0.41 -5.34
N SER A 53 6.23 0.05 -6.46
CA SER A 53 5.04 0.91 -6.48
C SER A 53 3.80 0.10 -6.83
N ILE A 54 2.70 0.36 -6.12
CA ILE A 54 1.40 -0.23 -6.48
C ILE A 54 0.85 0.38 -7.77
N PHE A 55 1.40 1.49 -8.23
CA PHE A 55 0.97 2.15 -9.47
C PHE A 55 1.69 1.66 -10.72
N ASN A 56 2.68 0.78 -10.56
CA ASN A 56 3.36 0.16 -11.70
C ASN A 56 2.56 -1.05 -12.17
N GLN A 57 1.79 -0.87 -13.23
CA GLN A 57 0.90 -1.91 -13.75
C GLN A 57 1.65 -3.12 -14.33
N TYR A 58 2.95 -3.03 -14.51
CA TYR A 58 3.79 -4.14 -14.98
C TYR A 58 4.62 -4.75 -13.85
N GLY A 59 4.46 -4.24 -12.62
CA GLY A 59 5.27 -4.66 -11.50
C GLY A 59 4.60 -5.72 -10.63
N ARG A 60 5.41 -6.29 -9.75
CA ARG A 60 4.97 -7.33 -8.81
C ARG A 60 3.88 -6.86 -7.86
N TYR A 61 3.84 -5.56 -7.56
CA TYR A 61 2.93 -4.98 -6.55
C TYR A 61 1.83 -4.13 -7.16
N GLY A 62 1.82 -3.93 -8.47
CA GLY A 62 0.84 -3.09 -9.13
C GLY A 62 0.14 -3.73 -10.31
N GLY A 63 0.62 -4.89 -10.76
CA GLY A 63 0.08 -5.55 -11.94
C GLY A 63 -1.31 -6.14 -11.71
N ARG A 64 -2.17 -6.03 -12.71
CA ARG A 64 -3.56 -6.52 -12.64
C ARG A 64 -3.62 -8.03 -12.39
N PHE A 65 -2.59 -8.77 -12.77
CA PHE A 65 -2.53 -10.21 -12.59
C PHE A 65 -1.45 -10.63 -11.57
N ALA A 66 -0.80 -9.65 -10.92
CA ALA A 66 0.26 -9.93 -9.96
C ALA A 66 -0.31 -10.38 -8.62
N GLN A 67 0.32 -11.39 -8.01
CA GLN A 67 -0.13 -11.99 -6.77
C GLN A 67 -0.25 -10.99 -5.61
N TYR A 68 0.67 -10.02 -5.54
CA TYR A 68 0.74 -9.10 -4.40
C TYR A 68 0.14 -7.72 -4.70
N SER A 69 -0.58 -7.60 -5.81
CA SER A 69 -1.14 -6.32 -6.24
C SER A 69 -2.53 -6.08 -5.66
N PRO A 70 -2.84 -4.86 -5.22
CA PRO A 70 -4.20 -4.51 -4.81
C PRO A 70 -5.16 -4.46 -5.99
N PHE A 71 -4.65 -4.36 -7.22
CA PHE A 71 -5.48 -4.24 -8.43
C PHE A 71 -5.79 -5.59 -9.08
N ASN A 72 -5.27 -6.68 -8.53
CA ASN A 72 -5.63 -8.03 -8.99
C ASN A 72 -6.93 -8.47 -8.27
N PRO A 73 -8.07 -8.56 -9.00
CA PRO A 73 -9.34 -8.88 -8.35
C PRO A 73 -9.47 -10.32 -7.88
N TYR A 74 -8.48 -11.15 -8.13
CA TYR A 74 -8.50 -12.57 -7.77
C TYR A 74 -7.41 -12.95 -6.76
N THR A 75 -6.57 -12.01 -6.35
CA THR A 75 -5.47 -12.34 -5.42
C THR A 75 -6.00 -12.62 -4.01
N ARG A 76 -5.38 -13.59 -3.35
CA ARG A 76 -5.64 -13.89 -1.93
C ARG A 76 -4.59 -13.28 -1.01
N THR A 77 -3.56 -12.66 -1.57
CA THR A 77 -2.46 -12.08 -0.81
C THR A 77 -2.22 -10.62 -1.17
N PRO A 78 -3.28 -9.76 -1.09
CA PRO A 78 -3.13 -8.34 -1.37
C PRO A 78 -2.38 -7.61 -0.26
N PRO A 79 -1.96 -6.35 -0.47
CA PRO A 79 -1.26 -5.59 0.56
C PRO A 79 -2.08 -5.38 1.82
N LYS A 80 -1.38 -5.29 2.95
CA LYS A 80 -1.95 -4.94 4.24
C LYS A 80 -1.94 -3.43 4.41
N ILE A 81 -3.01 -2.90 5.01
CA ILE A 81 -3.12 -1.49 5.35
C ILE A 81 -2.82 -1.36 6.84
N ILE A 82 -1.70 -0.71 7.16
CA ILE A 82 -1.32 -0.42 8.54
C ILE A 82 -1.66 1.04 8.79
N PHE A 83 -2.51 1.31 9.76
CA PHE A 83 -2.94 2.66 10.10
C PHE A 83 -2.64 2.92 11.57
N LYS A 84 -1.78 3.92 11.83
CA LYS A 84 -1.34 4.29 13.18
C LYS A 84 -0.85 3.07 13.96
N GLY A 85 -0.08 2.23 13.28
CA GLY A 85 0.53 1.03 13.86
C GLY A 85 -0.36 -0.20 13.92
N ASN A 86 -1.61 -0.13 13.44
CA ASN A 86 -2.55 -1.24 13.49
C ASN A 86 -2.94 -1.69 12.08
N CYS A 87 -2.97 -2.99 11.86
CA CYS A 87 -3.48 -3.53 10.61
C CYS A 87 -5.00 -3.42 10.59
N ILE A 88 -5.54 -2.54 9.74
CA ILE A 88 -6.98 -2.29 9.67
C ILE A 88 -7.68 -3.06 8.56
N GLY A 89 -6.93 -3.68 7.67
CA GLY A 89 -7.53 -4.43 6.58
C GLY A 89 -6.57 -4.68 5.45
N LEU A 90 -7.11 -5.13 4.33
CA LEU A 90 -6.36 -5.46 3.12
C LEU A 90 -6.81 -4.54 1.98
N LEU A 91 -5.84 -4.08 1.19
CA LEU A 91 -6.10 -3.22 0.04
C LEU A 91 -6.28 -4.09 -1.20
N THR A 92 -7.52 -4.18 -1.71
CA THR A 92 -7.78 -5.11 -2.80
C THR A 92 -9.09 -4.82 -3.51
N LEU A 93 -9.11 -5.16 -4.81
CA LEU A 93 -10.35 -5.23 -5.60
C LEU A 93 -11.07 -6.57 -5.47
N ASN A 94 -10.47 -7.55 -4.76
CA ASN A 94 -11.08 -8.87 -4.60
C ASN A 94 -12.25 -8.82 -3.63
N LYS A 95 -13.47 -8.97 -4.17
CA LYS A 95 -14.71 -8.86 -3.41
C LYS A 95 -14.93 -10.01 -2.43
N ASN A 96 -14.14 -11.08 -2.52
CA ASN A 96 -14.27 -12.25 -1.66
C ASN A 96 -13.44 -12.16 -0.39
N ILE A 97 -12.66 -11.09 -0.23
CA ILE A 97 -11.83 -10.87 0.95
C ILE A 97 -12.61 -10.03 1.97
N THR A 98 -12.64 -10.50 3.22
CA THR A 98 -13.21 -9.75 4.33
C THR A 98 -12.22 -8.65 4.77
N HIS A 99 -12.74 -7.59 5.42
CA HIS A 99 -11.94 -6.45 5.88
C HIS A 99 -11.12 -5.82 4.76
N ARG A 100 -11.72 -5.76 3.56
CA ARG A 100 -11.07 -5.17 2.40
C ARG A 100 -11.41 -3.70 2.29
N LEU A 101 -10.48 -2.96 1.68
CA LEU A 101 -10.70 -1.59 1.26
C LEU A 101 -10.31 -1.49 -0.22
N ASN A 102 -11.18 -0.91 -1.02
CA ASN A 102 -10.91 -0.67 -2.44
C ASN A 102 -9.83 0.42 -2.55
N PRO A 103 -8.83 0.27 -3.46
CA PRO A 103 -7.78 1.29 -3.61
C PRO A 103 -8.32 2.71 -3.83
N GLU A 104 -9.36 2.89 -4.65
CA GLU A 104 -9.92 4.22 -4.87
C GLU A 104 -10.51 4.80 -3.60
N ASP A 105 -11.15 3.98 -2.78
CA ASP A 105 -11.71 4.42 -1.51
C ASP A 105 -10.61 4.85 -0.55
N LEU A 106 -9.49 4.12 -0.52
CA LEU A 106 -8.34 4.50 0.30
C LEU A 106 -7.80 5.87 -0.13
N PHE A 107 -7.62 6.07 -1.43
CA PHE A 107 -7.07 7.33 -1.95
C PHE A 107 -8.00 8.51 -1.66
N CYS A 108 -9.31 8.33 -1.82
CA CYS A 108 -10.31 9.33 -1.47
C CYS A 108 -10.25 9.68 0.01
N TRP A 109 -10.18 8.65 0.85
CA TRP A 109 -10.12 8.83 2.31
C TRP A 109 -8.86 9.61 2.72
N MET A 110 -7.71 9.27 2.15
CA MET A 110 -6.47 9.97 2.42
C MET A 110 -6.55 11.46 2.06
N ARG A 111 -7.11 11.76 0.90
CA ARG A 111 -7.27 13.15 0.46
C ARG A 111 -8.21 13.92 1.38
N ASN A 112 -9.32 13.30 1.77
CA ASN A 112 -10.33 13.94 2.63
C ASN A 112 -9.83 14.18 4.04
N LYS A 113 -8.99 13.28 4.57
CA LYS A 113 -8.42 13.39 5.92
C LYS A 113 -7.12 14.18 5.94
N LYS A 114 -6.59 14.56 4.79
CA LYS A 114 -5.33 15.31 4.66
C LYS A 114 -4.15 14.59 5.33
N LEU A 115 -4.12 13.30 5.15
CA LEU A 115 -3.05 12.47 5.70
C LEU A 115 -1.69 12.82 5.09
#